data_317efa2ef3d10f2e3ff2dc79ff4d0e04
#
_entry.id   317efa2ef3d10f2e3ff2dc79ff4d0e04
#
_cell.length_a   1.000
_cell.length_b   1.000
_cell.length_c   1.000
_cell.angle_alpha   90.00
_cell.angle_beta   90.00
_cell.angle_gamma   90.00
#
_symmetry.space_group_name_H-M   'P 1'
#
loop_
_entity.id
_entity.type
_entity.pdbx_description
1 polymer ?
#
loop_
_entity_poly.entity_id
_entity_poly.type
_entity_poly.pdbx_seq_one_letter_code
_entity_poly.pdbx_strand_id
1 'polypeptide(L)'
;MKIRIYASTTLTSGAEPCLPLWQLAPTRDHAGKRLTDFMMLIPRLRCRPAAEIERASRDIQAVLALHPEVVFADLNLKLNLLWVSLRPQPGAISELAAAIRLRVPEALLVAHYAEPH
;
A
#
# COMPACT_ATOMS: atom_id res chain seq x y z
N MET A 1 1.33 -4.06 -12.52
CA MET A 1 1.07 -3.57 -11.17
C MET A 1 0.41 -2.21 -11.21
N LYS A 2 -0.57 -2.01 -10.35
CA LYS A 2 -1.23 -0.74 -10.31
C LYS A 2 -1.00 -0.09 -8.98
N ILE A 3 -0.44 1.10 -8.95
CA ILE A 3 -0.16 1.82 -7.72
C ILE A 3 -0.93 3.11 -7.73
N ARG A 4 -1.65 3.37 -6.65
CA ARG A 4 -2.40 4.61 -6.49
C ARG A 4 -1.90 5.35 -5.30
N ILE A 5 -1.67 6.64 -5.46
CA ILE A 5 -1.30 7.50 -4.37
C ILE A 5 -2.47 8.44 -4.13
N TYR A 6 -3.06 8.31 -2.93
CA TYR A 6 -4.23 9.03 -2.63
C TYR A 6 -3.94 10.15 -1.74
N ALA A 7 -3.92 11.31 -2.25
CA ALA A 7 -3.63 12.42 -1.42
C ALA A 7 -4.89 13.01 -0.93
N SER A 8 -5.55 12.34 -0.16
CA SER A 8 -6.78 12.73 0.19
C SER A 8 -6.98 13.90 0.90
N THR A 9 -6.08 14.62 0.98
CA THR A 9 -6.27 15.72 1.74
C THR A 9 -7.23 16.55 1.14
N THR A 10 -7.38 16.34 0.04
CA THR A 10 -8.11 17.20 -0.50
C THR A 10 -9.41 17.07 -0.34
N LEU A 11 -9.79 16.65 -0.08
CA LEU A 11 -10.89 16.46 0.01
C LEU A 11 -11.82 17.02 -0.28
N THR A 12 -11.84 17.23 -0.63
CA THR A 12 -12.58 17.72 -0.97
C THR A 12 -13.72 17.79 -1.09
N SER A 13 -14.01 17.88 -1.31
CA SER A 13 -15.09 18.02 -1.61
C SER A 13 -15.95 17.18 -1.53
N GLY A 14 -15.77 16.44 -1.26
CA GLY A 14 -16.62 15.55 -1.10
C GLY A 14 -17.50 15.26 -2.09
N ALA A 15 -17.36 15.66 -3.03
CA ALA A 15 -18.23 15.33 -3.93
C ALA A 15 -18.09 13.97 -4.34
N GLU A 16 -17.06 13.38 -4.22
CA GLU A 16 -16.84 12.19 -4.62
C GLU A 16 -17.24 11.22 -3.75
N PRO A 17 -17.95 10.28 -3.98
CA PRO A 17 -18.26 9.25 -3.09
C PRO A 17 -17.03 8.55 -2.84
N CYS A 18 -16.64 8.47 -1.69
CA CYS A 18 -15.49 7.80 -1.34
C CYS A 18 -15.81 6.39 -1.17
N LEU A 19 -15.50 5.54 -2.07
CA LEU A 19 -15.65 4.14 -1.87
C LEU A 19 -14.58 3.65 -0.92
N PRO A 20 -14.93 2.80 0.00
CA PRO A 20 -13.93 2.23 0.90
C PRO A 20 -12.86 1.49 0.11
N LEU A 21 -11.66 1.50 0.62
CA LEU A 21 -10.57 0.84 -0.07
C LEU A 21 -10.84 -0.63 -0.31
N TRP A 22 -11.50 -1.31 0.62
CA TRP A 22 -11.75 -2.72 0.45
C TRP A 22 -12.66 -3.00 -0.74
N GLN A 23 -13.38 -2.00 -1.21
CA GLN A 23 -14.17 -2.16 -2.42
C GLN A 23 -13.35 -1.84 -3.65
N LEU A 24 -12.29 -1.08 -3.51
CA LEU A 24 -11.47 -0.72 -4.63
C LEU A 24 -10.33 -1.67 -4.86
N ALA A 25 -9.82 -2.25 -3.80
CA ALA A 25 -8.69 -3.15 -3.92
C ALA A 25 -9.14 -4.48 -4.51
N PRO A 26 -8.38 -5.04 -5.41
CA PRO A 26 -8.76 -6.29 -6.01
C PRO A 26 -8.60 -7.42 -5.01
N THR A 27 -9.49 -8.41 -5.06
CA THR A 27 -9.38 -9.58 -4.23
C THR A 27 -8.88 -10.77 -5.03
N ARG A 28 -8.86 -10.65 -6.36
CA ARG A 28 -8.36 -11.71 -7.22
C ARG A 28 -7.57 -11.10 -8.34
N ASP A 29 -6.61 -11.84 -8.86
CA ASP A 29 -5.86 -11.33 -9.99
C ASP A 29 -6.68 -11.60 -11.26
N HIS A 30 -6.13 -11.21 -12.42
CA HIS A 30 -6.88 -11.34 -13.65
C HIS A 30 -7.06 -12.79 -14.06
N ALA A 31 -6.34 -13.72 -13.45
CA ALA A 31 -6.54 -15.13 -13.70
C ALA A 31 -7.53 -15.75 -12.72
N GLY A 32 -8.13 -14.95 -11.86
CA GLY A 32 -9.11 -15.44 -10.91
C GLY A 32 -8.55 -15.98 -9.61
N LYS A 33 -7.24 -15.90 -9.41
CA LYS A 33 -6.66 -16.43 -8.19
C LYS A 33 -6.77 -15.42 -7.08
N ARG A 34 -6.98 -15.93 -5.85
CA ARG A 34 -7.12 -15.07 -4.73
C ARG A 34 -5.86 -14.32 -4.43
N LEU A 35 -6.01 -13.10 -3.97
CA LEU A 35 -4.89 -12.27 -3.55
C LEU A 35 -4.88 -12.17 -2.05
N THR A 36 -3.72 -11.87 -1.49
CA THR A 36 -3.60 -11.53 -0.09
C THR A 36 -3.21 -10.07 0.01
N ASP A 37 -3.28 -9.49 1.18
CA ASP A 37 -2.91 -8.10 1.32
C ASP A 37 -2.29 -7.82 2.67
N PHE A 38 -1.63 -6.69 2.80
CA PHE A 38 -1.11 -6.22 4.07
C PHE A 38 -1.14 -4.70 4.07
N MET A 39 -1.02 -4.13 5.25
CA MET A 39 -1.00 -2.69 5.42
C MET A 39 0.20 -2.26 6.21
N MET A 40 0.76 -1.12 5.87
CA MET A 40 1.85 -0.53 6.64
C MET A 40 1.47 0.88 7.02
N LEU A 41 1.74 1.23 8.27
CA LEU A 41 1.52 2.57 8.76
C LEU A 41 2.82 3.34 8.63
N ILE A 42 2.76 4.53 8.06
CA ILE A 42 3.92 5.40 7.97
C ILE A 42 3.59 6.62 8.82
N PRO A 43 4.03 6.64 10.07
CA PRO A 43 3.58 7.67 11.01
C PRO A 43 3.86 9.08 10.52
N ARG A 44 2.85 9.92 10.66
CA ARG A 44 2.97 11.34 10.33
C ARG A 44 3.32 11.65 8.90
N LEU A 45 3.11 10.72 8.00
CA LEU A 45 3.48 10.95 6.63
C LEU A 45 2.78 12.17 6.06
N ARG A 46 1.48 12.30 6.32
CA ARG A 46 0.74 13.40 5.73
C ARG A 46 1.17 14.76 6.26
N CYS A 47 1.84 14.80 7.40
CA CYS A 47 2.28 16.05 7.99
C CYS A 47 3.67 16.47 7.55
N ARG A 48 4.29 15.70 6.69
CA ARG A 48 5.65 16.00 6.25
C ARG A 48 5.62 16.96 5.07
N PRO A 49 6.74 17.63 4.80
CA PRO A 49 6.82 18.47 3.61
C PRO A 49 6.52 17.67 2.35
N ALA A 50 5.97 18.34 1.36
CA ALA A 50 5.57 17.67 0.13
C ALA A 50 6.72 16.91 -0.51
N ALA A 51 7.93 17.44 -0.44
CA ALA A 51 9.07 16.76 -1.03
C ALA A 51 9.36 15.43 -0.36
N GLU A 52 9.14 15.34 0.95
CA GLU A 52 9.37 14.10 1.66
C GLU A 52 8.28 13.09 1.35
N ILE A 53 7.05 13.55 1.22
CA ILE A 53 5.96 12.67 0.84
C ILE A 53 6.24 12.10 -0.54
N GLU A 54 6.68 12.93 -1.45
CA GLU A 54 7.00 12.48 -2.78
C GLU A 54 8.13 11.50 -2.79
N ARG A 55 9.13 11.72 -1.99
CA ARG A 55 10.26 10.80 -1.92
C ARG A 55 9.81 9.45 -1.38
N ALA A 56 9.03 9.45 -0.30
CA ALA A 56 8.52 8.21 0.26
C ALA A 56 7.68 7.45 -0.76
N SER A 57 6.84 8.18 -1.48
CA SER A 57 6.01 7.59 -2.49
C SER A 57 6.84 6.95 -3.60
N ARG A 58 7.87 7.63 -4.05
CA ARG A 58 8.74 7.10 -5.08
C ARG A 58 9.51 5.88 -4.60
N ASP A 59 9.99 5.94 -3.36
CA ASP A 59 10.72 4.82 -2.80
C ASP A 59 9.85 3.58 -2.70
N ILE A 60 8.62 3.77 -2.26
CA ILE A 60 7.67 2.68 -2.16
C ILE A 60 7.39 2.08 -3.53
N GLN A 61 7.17 2.94 -4.51
CA GLN A 61 6.91 2.47 -5.86
C GLN A 61 8.10 1.70 -6.42
N ALA A 62 9.30 2.18 -6.15
CA ALA A 62 10.50 1.51 -6.64
C ALA A 62 10.64 0.12 -6.03
N VAL A 63 10.34 -0.01 -4.75
CA VAL A 63 10.42 -1.30 -4.10
C VAL A 63 9.37 -2.25 -4.68
N LEU A 64 8.13 -1.77 -4.77
CA LEU A 64 7.06 -2.64 -5.24
C LEU A 64 7.26 -3.07 -6.67
N ALA A 65 7.87 -2.22 -7.47
CA ALA A 65 8.13 -2.55 -8.87
C ALA A 65 9.10 -3.70 -9.04
N LEU A 66 9.90 -3.98 -8.02
CA LEU A 66 10.83 -5.10 -8.09
C LEU A 66 10.20 -6.43 -7.70
N HIS A 67 8.95 -6.41 -7.29
CA HIS A 67 8.28 -7.62 -6.81
C HIS A 67 7.07 -7.93 -7.70
N PRO A 68 7.23 -8.83 -8.64
CA PRO A 68 6.16 -9.10 -9.62
C PRO A 68 4.89 -9.67 -9.01
N GLU A 69 4.97 -10.19 -7.79
CA GLU A 69 3.78 -10.71 -7.14
C GLU A 69 2.82 -9.61 -6.69
N VAL A 70 3.28 -8.36 -6.65
CA VAL A 70 2.42 -7.25 -6.25
C VAL A 70 1.47 -6.91 -7.39
N VAL A 71 0.18 -6.83 -7.10
CA VAL A 71 -0.83 -6.55 -8.10
C VAL A 71 -1.39 -5.14 -7.94
N PHE A 72 -1.48 -4.66 -6.72
CA PHE A 72 -2.12 -3.38 -6.47
C PHE A 72 -1.53 -2.75 -5.23
N ALA A 73 -1.41 -1.46 -5.20
CA ALA A 73 -0.98 -0.73 -4.01
C ALA A 73 -1.68 0.62 -3.95
N ASP A 74 -2.00 1.04 -2.75
CA ASP A 74 -2.67 2.30 -2.54
C ASP A 74 -2.06 2.99 -1.34
N LEU A 75 -1.59 4.21 -1.50
CA LEU A 75 -1.04 4.99 -0.41
C LEU A 75 -2.06 6.06 -0.03
N ASN A 76 -2.63 5.92 1.15
CA ASN A 76 -3.65 6.83 1.62
C ASN A 76 -3.04 7.80 2.61
N LEU A 77 -2.83 9.03 2.21
CA LEU A 77 -2.20 10.02 3.06
C LEU A 77 -3.08 10.46 4.22
N LYS A 78 -4.37 10.41 4.04
CA LYS A 78 -5.25 10.79 5.12
C LYS A 78 -5.05 9.86 6.32
N LEU A 79 -4.83 8.60 6.07
CA LEU A 79 -4.67 7.61 7.11
C LEU A 79 -3.21 7.24 7.36
N ASN A 80 -2.31 7.77 6.56
CA ASN A 80 -0.87 7.42 6.63
C ASN A 80 -0.66 5.92 6.43
N LEU A 81 -1.49 5.32 5.58
CA LEU A 81 -1.45 3.87 5.39
C LEU A 81 -1.12 3.49 3.96
N LEU A 82 -0.31 2.48 3.84
CA LEU A 82 -0.04 1.86 2.56
C LEU A 82 -0.73 0.51 2.55
N TRP A 83 -1.54 0.25 1.54
CA TRP A 83 -2.21 -1.03 1.37
C TRP A 83 -1.62 -1.69 0.14
N VAL A 84 -1.21 -2.94 0.26
CA VAL A 84 -0.62 -3.69 -0.84
C VAL A 84 -1.34 -5.00 -1.01
N SER A 85 -1.76 -5.29 -2.24
CA SER A 85 -2.38 -6.58 -2.57
C SER A 85 -1.41 -7.34 -3.47
N LEU A 86 -1.22 -8.60 -3.20
CA LEU A 86 -0.24 -9.39 -3.91
C LEU A 86 -0.69 -10.85 -4.04
N ARG A 87 -0.07 -11.53 -4.98
CA ARG A 87 -0.31 -12.97 -5.12
C ARG A 87 0.36 -13.66 -3.95
N PRO A 88 -0.33 -14.60 -3.31
CA PRO A 88 0.23 -15.25 -2.12
C PRO A 88 1.49 -16.03 -2.45
N GLN A 89 2.53 -15.78 -1.67
CA GLN A 89 3.77 -16.54 -1.77
C GLN A 89 4.36 -16.62 -0.39
N PRO A 90 4.97 -17.75 -0.03
CA PRO A 90 5.53 -17.90 1.31
C PRO A 90 6.55 -16.80 1.59
N GLY A 91 6.39 -16.12 2.69
CA GLY A 91 7.34 -15.08 3.09
C GLY A 91 7.25 -13.76 2.35
N ALA A 92 6.35 -13.64 1.38
CA ALA A 92 6.31 -12.45 0.55
C ALA A 92 5.97 -11.20 1.35
N ILE A 93 5.03 -11.28 2.27
CA ILE A 93 4.64 -10.11 3.05
C ILE A 93 5.81 -9.64 3.91
N SER A 94 6.49 -10.56 4.56
CA SER A 94 7.64 -10.20 5.39
C SER A 94 8.76 -9.60 4.55
N GLU A 95 9.01 -10.15 3.41
CA GLU A 95 10.04 -9.63 2.53
C GLU A 95 9.70 -8.26 2.01
N LEU A 96 8.47 -8.05 1.59
CA LEU A 96 8.06 -6.74 1.09
C LEU A 96 8.08 -5.70 2.20
N ALA A 97 7.60 -6.06 3.38
CA ALA A 97 7.60 -5.13 4.50
C ALA A 97 9.03 -4.74 4.85
N ALA A 98 9.95 -5.69 4.86
CA ALA A 98 11.34 -5.41 5.17
C ALA A 98 11.96 -4.53 4.08
N ALA A 99 11.65 -4.79 2.82
CA ALA A 99 12.20 -4.00 1.72
C ALA A 99 11.69 -2.56 1.78
N ILE A 100 10.42 -2.37 2.12
CA ILE A 100 9.88 -1.02 2.28
C ILE A 100 10.56 -0.31 3.44
N ARG A 101 10.79 -1.02 4.53
CA ARG A 101 11.42 -0.40 5.70
C ARG A 101 12.89 -0.05 5.47
N LEU A 102 13.53 -0.68 4.52
CA LEU A 102 14.89 -0.27 4.19
C LEU A 102 14.91 1.14 3.62
N ARG A 103 13.86 1.54 2.94
CA ARG A 103 13.81 2.87 2.37
C ARG A 103 13.00 3.84 3.21
N VAL A 104 12.03 3.33 3.95
CA VAL A 104 11.17 4.12 4.81
C VAL A 104 11.22 3.46 6.18
N PRO A 105 12.28 3.72 6.95
CA PRO A 105 12.52 2.97 8.19
C PRO A 105 11.43 3.06 9.23
N GLU A 106 10.66 4.12 9.21
CA GLU A 106 9.60 4.29 10.18
C GLU A 106 8.31 3.56 9.82
N ALA A 107 8.27 2.92 8.67
CA ALA A 107 7.06 2.19 8.26
C ALA A 107 6.88 0.96 9.14
N LEU A 108 5.66 0.71 9.55
CA LEU A 108 5.34 -0.39 10.45
C LEU A 108 4.30 -1.29 9.82
N LEU A 109 4.53 -2.59 9.89
CA LEU A 109 3.54 -3.54 9.40
C LEU A 109 2.42 -3.59 10.44
N VAL A 110 1.21 -3.22 10.03
CA VAL A 110 0.13 -3.08 10.96
C VAL A 110 -0.80 -4.27 10.95
N ALA A 111 -1.14 -4.74 9.79
CA ALA A 111 -2.08 -5.84 9.69
C ALA A 111 -1.91 -6.55 8.37
N HIS A 112 -2.18 -7.82 8.35
CA HIS A 112 -2.22 -8.54 7.09
C HIS A 112 -3.17 -9.72 7.26
N TYR A 113 -3.76 -10.11 6.14
CA TYR A 113 -4.61 -11.25 6.16
C TYR A 113 -3.78 -12.40 5.73
N ALA A 114 -3.31 -13.14 6.71
CA ALA A 114 -2.58 -14.29 6.39
C ALA A 114 -3.59 -15.39 6.35
N GLU A 115 -3.42 -16.31 5.47
CA GLU A 115 -4.25 -17.36 5.44
C GLU A 115 -4.04 -18.15 6.59
N PRO A 116 -4.98 -18.57 7.26
CA PRO A 116 -4.79 -19.39 8.43
C PRO A 116 -4.22 -20.67 7.92
N HIS A 117 -3.32 -21.15 8.55
CA HIS A 117 -2.74 -22.35 8.06
C HIS A 117 -3.31 -23.58 8.70
#